data_e7c09e75df954c55596a1484cbfa4fbc
#
_entry.id   e7c09e75df954c55596a1484cbfa4fbc
#
_cell.length_a   1.000
_cell.length_b   1.000
_cell.length_c   1.000
_cell.angle_alpha   90.00
_cell.angle_beta   90.00
_cell.angle_gamma   90.00
#
_symmetry.space_group_name_H-M   'P 1'
#
loop_
_entity.id
_entity.type
_entity.pdbx_description
1 polymer ?
#
loop_
_entity_poly.entity_id
_entity_poly.type
_entity_poly.pdbx_seq_one_letter_code
_entity_poly.pdbx_strand_id
1 'polypeptide(L)'
;MIAQELEVSLHMAFVEARQKRHEFITVEHLLLALIDNPSAADALRACGAKPDALRKDLTNFINEHTPTVSGEDDIDTQPTLGFQRVIQRAILHVQSS
;
A
#
# COMPACT_ATOMS: atom_id res chain seq x y z
N MET A 1 15.02 10.25 -7.10
CA MET A 1 13.74 10.46 -7.79
C MET A 1 12.62 9.74 -7.05
N ILE A 2 11.45 10.31 -7.13
CA ILE A 2 10.22 9.78 -6.52
C ILE A 2 9.98 8.33 -6.93
N ALA A 3 10.34 7.97 -8.18
CA ALA A 3 10.13 6.63 -8.71
C ALA A 3 10.81 5.53 -7.88
N GLN A 4 12.03 5.76 -7.41
CA GLN A 4 12.76 4.77 -6.63
C GLN A 4 12.14 4.59 -5.23
N GLU A 5 11.76 5.67 -4.59
CA GLU A 5 11.08 5.62 -3.29
C GLU A 5 9.72 4.93 -3.41
N LEU A 6 9.01 5.17 -4.51
CA LEU A 6 7.73 4.53 -4.78
C LEU A 6 7.90 3.03 -4.99
N GLU A 7 8.94 2.62 -5.71
CA GLU A 7 9.24 1.19 -5.90
C GLU A 7 9.49 0.49 -4.57
N VAL A 8 10.23 1.12 -3.67
CA VAL A 8 10.47 0.57 -2.32
C VAL A 8 9.16 0.43 -1.57
N SER A 9 8.31 1.46 -1.60
CA SER A 9 7.01 1.42 -0.93
C SER A 9 6.11 0.32 -1.49
N LEU A 10 6.07 0.16 -2.81
CA LEU A 10 5.31 -0.92 -3.46
C LEU A 10 5.82 -2.29 -3.04
N HIS A 11 7.14 -2.48 -3.04
CA HIS A 11 7.75 -3.74 -2.64
C HIS A 11 7.39 -4.08 -1.19
N MET A 12 7.47 -3.11 -0.29
CA MET A 12 7.13 -3.30 1.11
C MET A 12 5.66 -3.64 1.30
N ALA A 13 4.78 -3.03 0.49
CA ALA A 13 3.36 -3.35 0.55
C ALA A 13 3.10 -4.83 0.21
N PHE A 14 3.76 -5.34 -0.83
CA PHE A 14 3.65 -6.76 -1.21
C PHE A 14 4.24 -7.67 -0.14
N VAL A 15 5.40 -7.33 0.42
CA VAL A 15 6.05 -8.12 1.46
C VAL A 15 5.12 -8.25 2.68
N GLU A 16 4.56 -7.14 3.14
CA GLU A 16 3.65 -7.16 4.29
C GLU A 16 2.38 -7.95 4.03
N ALA A 17 1.79 -7.79 2.85
CA ALA A 17 0.59 -8.54 2.48
C ALA A 17 0.86 -10.05 2.50
N ARG A 18 1.99 -10.47 1.97
CA ARG A 18 2.39 -11.88 1.98
C ARG A 18 2.65 -12.39 3.40
N GLN A 19 3.35 -11.63 4.22
CA GLN A 19 3.66 -12.02 5.59
C GLN A 19 2.40 -12.24 6.42
N LYS A 20 1.38 -11.42 6.17
CA LYS A 20 0.09 -11.54 6.84
C LYS A 20 -0.84 -12.53 6.14
N ARG A 21 -0.37 -13.17 5.08
CA ARG A 21 -1.12 -14.14 4.26
C ARG A 21 -2.42 -13.57 3.70
N HIS A 22 -2.40 -12.29 3.34
CA HIS A 22 -3.53 -11.66 2.68
C HIS A 22 -3.66 -12.18 1.25
N GLU A 23 -4.85 -12.59 0.85
CA GLU A 23 -5.13 -13.07 -0.49
C GLU A 23 -4.95 -11.99 -1.53
N PHE A 24 -5.29 -10.75 -1.18
CA PHE A 24 -5.21 -9.61 -2.08
C PHE A 24 -4.35 -8.50 -1.51
N ILE A 25 -3.68 -7.75 -2.40
CA ILE A 25 -3.09 -6.47 -2.08
C ILE A 25 -4.00 -5.37 -2.63
N THR A 26 -4.37 -4.42 -1.78
CA THR A 26 -5.37 -3.41 -2.06
C THR A 26 -4.76 -2.02 -2.05
N VAL A 27 -5.57 -1.01 -2.43
CA VAL A 27 -5.16 0.40 -2.34
C VAL A 27 -4.81 0.76 -0.89
N GLU A 28 -5.51 0.19 0.08
CA GLU A 28 -5.24 0.43 1.49
C GLU A 28 -3.86 -0.07 1.93
N HIS A 29 -3.41 -1.21 1.38
CA HIS A 29 -2.04 -1.69 1.61
C HIS A 29 -1.01 -0.69 1.06
N LEU A 30 -1.27 -0.16 -0.13
CA LEU A 30 -0.38 0.82 -0.74
C LEU A 30 -0.31 2.10 0.10
N LEU A 31 -1.46 2.60 0.53
CA LEU A 31 -1.52 3.80 1.35
C LEU A 31 -0.78 3.61 2.67
N LEU A 32 -0.95 2.45 3.31
CA LEU A 32 -0.24 2.11 4.54
C LEU A 32 1.28 2.13 4.33
N ALA A 33 1.76 1.56 3.23
CA ALA A 33 3.18 1.58 2.90
C ALA A 33 3.69 3.01 2.63
N LEU A 34 2.87 3.85 1.99
CA LEU A 34 3.23 5.24 1.70
C LEU A 34 3.35 6.09 2.96
N ILE A 35 2.64 5.77 4.03
CA ILE A 35 2.77 6.50 5.30
C ILE A 35 4.20 6.41 5.84
N ASP A 36 4.90 5.32 5.55
CA ASP A 36 6.29 5.13 5.96
C ASP A 36 7.30 5.84 5.03
N ASN A 37 6.83 6.34 3.90
CA ASN A 37 7.66 7.16 3.00
C ASN A 37 7.73 8.58 3.56
N PRO A 38 8.95 9.13 3.83
CA PRO A 38 9.07 10.45 4.46
C PRO A 38 8.38 11.58 3.69
N SER A 39 8.48 11.56 2.37
CA SER A 39 7.86 12.61 1.54
C SER A 39 6.34 12.57 1.63
N ALA A 40 5.76 11.37 1.59
CA ALA A 40 4.31 11.21 1.72
C ALA A 40 3.83 11.58 3.12
N ALA A 41 4.57 11.18 4.15
CA ALA A 41 4.24 11.52 5.53
C ALA A 41 4.25 13.03 5.76
N ASP A 42 5.25 13.72 5.21
CA ASP A 42 5.34 15.18 5.31
C ASP A 42 4.16 15.86 4.60
N ALA A 43 3.77 15.35 3.42
CA ALA A 43 2.61 15.87 2.70
C ALA A 43 1.32 15.69 3.50
N LEU A 44 1.16 14.52 4.12
CA LEU A 44 -0.01 14.25 4.97
C LEU A 44 -0.08 15.18 6.16
N ARG A 45 1.04 15.42 6.83
CA ARG A 45 1.11 16.36 7.95
C ARG A 45 0.79 17.79 7.51
N ALA A 46 1.27 18.19 6.35
CA ALA A 46 0.99 19.52 5.80
C ALA A 46 -0.50 19.70 5.51
N CYS A 47 -1.21 18.62 5.18
CA CYS A 47 -2.67 18.63 4.95
C CYS A 47 -3.48 18.52 6.25
N GLY A 48 -2.82 18.45 7.41
CA GLY A 48 -3.49 18.34 8.70
C GLY A 48 -3.80 16.91 9.12
N ALA A 49 -3.38 15.91 8.36
CA ALA A 49 -3.56 14.51 8.71
C ALA A 49 -2.54 14.08 9.78
N LYS A 50 -2.93 13.09 10.58
CA LYS A 50 -2.05 12.49 11.58
C LYS A 50 -1.62 11.11 11.10
N PRO A 51 -0.38 10.95 10.60
CA PRO A 51 0.05 9.67 10.01
C PRO A 51 -0.12 8.47 10.95
N ASP A 52 0.16 8.62 12.24
CA ASP A 52 0.04 7.51 13.18
C ASP A 52 -1.41 7.05 13.37
N ALA A 53 -2.35 8.00 13.46
CA ALA A 53 -3.77 7.67 13.56
C ALA A 53 -4.27 7.01 12.28
N LEU A 54 -3.85 7.53 11.13
CA LEU A 54 -4.22 6.97 9.83
C LEU A 54 -3.66 5.54 9.68
N ARG A 55 -2.43 5.32 10.12
CA ARG A 55 -1.80 3.99 10.11
C ARG A 55 -2.64 2.98 10.90
N LYS A 56 -3.05 3.36 12.09
CA LYS A 56 -3.88 2.50 12.94
C LYS A 56 -5.20 2.15 12.26
N ASP A 57 -5.87 3.15 11.71
CA ASP A 57 -7.15 2.95 11.03
C ASP A 57 -7.02 2.05 9.81
N LEU A 58 -5.98 2.26 8.99
CA LEU A 58 -5.72 1.44 7.82
C LEU A 58 -5.38 0.00 8.19
N THR A 59 -4.54 -0.18 9.22
CA THR A 59 -4.17 -1.52 9.70
C THR A 59 -5.41 -2.27 10.16
N ASN A 60 -6.28 -1.64 10.93
CA ASN A 60 -7.52 -2.26 11.39
C ASN A 60 -8.44 -2.59 10.23
N PHE A 61 -8.60 -1.67 9.28
CA PHE A 61 -9.44 -1.89 8.10
C PHE A 61 -8.95 -3.08 7.28
N ILE A 62 -7.65 -3.14 7.02
CA ILE A 62 -7.04 -4.23 6.24
C ILE A 62 -7.26 -5.57 6.95
N ASN A 63 -7.01 -5.61 8.26
CA ASN A 63 -7.17 -6.84 9.04
C ASN A 63 -8.62 -7.33 9.08
N GLU A 64 -9.57 -6.42 9.08
CA GLU A 64 -10.99 -6.76 9.14
C GLU A 64 -11.58 -7.16 7.78
N HIS A 65 -11.07 -6.60 6.69
CA HIS A 65 -11.72 -6.70 5.38
C HIS A 65 -10.93 -7.50 4.35
N THR A 66 -9.69 -7.89 4.64
CA THR A 66 -8.88 -8.62 3.68
C THR A 66 -8.89 -10.11 4.02
N PRO A 67 -9.33 -10.97 3.10
CA PRO A 67 -9.27 -12.43 3.31
C PRO A 67 -7.84 -12.91 3.51
N THR A 68 -7.67 -13.86 4.42
CA THR A 68 -6.38 -14.49 4.65
C THR A 68 -6.40 -15.93 4.14
N VAL A 69 -5.24 -16.40 3.68
CA VAL A 69 -5.08 -17.76 3.20
C VAL A 69 -4.44 -18.59 4.30
N SER A 70 -5.08 -19.70 4.67
CA SER A 70 -4.56 -20.61 5.67
C SER A 70 -3.51 -21.55 5.07
N GLY A 71 -2.66 -22.14 5.93
CA GLY A 71 -1.61 -23.05 5.53
C GLY A 71 -0.22 -22.48 5.78
N GLU A 72 0.81 -23.27 5.45
CA GLU A 72 2.21 -22.90 5.66
C GLU A 72 2.95 -22.59 4.37
N ASP A 73 2.37 -22.94 3.23
CA ASP A 73 2.99 -22.71 1.93
C ASP A 73 2.97 -21.21 1.58
N ASP A 74 3.91 -20.80 0.74
CA ASP A 74 3.93 -19.45 0.21
C ASP A 74 2.64 -19.17 -0.56
N ILE A 75 2.13 -17.96 -0.42
CA ILE A 75 0.93 -17.56 -1.14
C ILE A 75 1.28 -16.57 -2.24
N ASP A 76 0.44 -16.56 -3.27
CA ASP A 76 0.54 -15.62 -4.38
C ASP A 76 -0.50 -14.51 -4.17
N THR A 77 -0.10 -13.47 -3.43
CA THR A 77 -0.97 -12.33 -3.17
C THR A 77 -1.26 -11.59 -4.48
N GLN A 78 -2.54 -11.45 -4.81
CA GLN A 78 -2.97 -10.85 -6.07
C GLN A 78 -3.36 -9.39 -5.90
N PRO A 79 -2.93 -8.50 -6.82
CA PRO A 79 -3.38 -7.11 -6.77
C PRO A 79 -4.84 -7.00 -7.16
N THR A 80 -5.61 -6.21 -6.41
CA THR A 80 -6.99 -5.92 -6.77
C THR A 80 -7.04 -5.03 -8.00
N LEU A 81 -8.20 -4.99 -8.67
CA LEU A 81 -8.39 -4.09 -9.81
C LEU A 81 -8.18 -2.63 -9.42
N GLY A 82 -8.66 -2.23 -8.23
CA GLY A 82 -8.44 -0.88 -7.72
C GLY A 82 -6.96 -0.54 -7.56
N PHE A 83 -6.18 -1.47 -7.00
CA PHE A 83 -4.74 -1.32 -6.87
C PHE A 83 -4.08 -1.13 -8.24
N GLN A 84 -4.41 -2.00 -9.20
CA GLN A 84 -3.86 -1.93 -10.55
C GLN A 84 -4.18 -0.60 -11.23
N ARG A 85 -5.42 -0.12 -11.08
CA ARG A 85 -5.85 1.14 -11.68
C ARG A 85 -5.10 2.34 -11.11
N VAL A 86 -4.86 2.36 -9.80
CA VAL A 86 -4.10 3.44 -9.16
C VAL A 86 -2.67 3.47 -9.70
N ILE A 87 -2.02 2.32 -9.81
CA ILE A 87 -0.66 2.22 -10.32
C ILE A 87 -0.61 2.66 -11.78
N GLN A 88 -1.52 2.18 -12.62
CA GLN A 88 -1.57 2.54 -14.03
C GLN A 88 -1.77 4.04 -14.22
N ARG A 89 -2.66 4.64 -13.45
CA ARG A 89 -2.94 6.08 -13.52
C ARG A 89 -1.71 6.90 -13.11
N ALA A 90 -1.01 6.47 -12.06
CA ALA A 90 0.21 7.12 -11.61
C ALA A 90 1.29 7.08 -12.69
N ILE A 91 1.49 5.92 -13.34
CA ILE A 91 2.45 5.77 -14.43
C ILE A 91 2.11 6.70 -15.59
N LEU A 92 0.85 6.72 -16.00
CA LEU A 92 0.40 7.59 -17.09
C LEU A 92 0.63 9.07 -16.77
N HIS A 93 0.36 9.47 -15.54
CA HIS A 93 0.56 10.84 -15.09
C HIS A 93 2.03 11.25 -15.18
N VAL A 94 2.92 10.37 -14.72
CA VAL A 94 4.36 10.63 -14.74
C VAL A 94 4.87 10.72 -16.19
N GLN A 95 4.38 9.83 -17.08
CA GLN A 95 4.79 9.82 -18.48
C GLN A 95 4.31 11.05 -19.25
N SER A 96 3.18 11.63 -18.86
CA SER A 96 2.58 12.77 -19.56
C SER A 96 3.04 14.13 -19.04
N SER A 97 3.83 14.18 -17.99
CA SER A 97 4.32 15.44 -17.40
C SER A 97 5.79 15.80 -17.77
#